data_0e9fb423efb846704340b14e293e84d1
#
_entry.id   0e9fb423efb846704340b14e293e84d1
#
_cell.length_a   1.000
_cell.length_b   1.000
_cell.length_c   1.000
_cell.angle_alpha   90.00
_cell.angle_beta   90.00
_cell.angle_gamma   90.00
#
_symmetry.space_group_name_H-M   'P 1'
#
loop_
_entity.id
_entity.type
_entity.pdbx_description
1 polymer ?
#
loop_
_entity_poly.entity_id
_entity_poly.type
_entity_poly.pdbx_seq_one_letter_code
_entity_poly.pdbx_strand_id
1 'polypeptide(L)' 'MLQRKLGKRIAELRRARKLTQEQLAEAVGCSVEFISLVERGVNAPSVAGLETFSRALKVEVKELFAFEEKKR' A
#
# COMPACT_ATOMS: atom_id res chain seq x y z
N MET A 1 8.28 9.92 -8.07
CA MET A 1 6.90 10.28 -8.01
C MET A 1 6.23 9.70 -6.79
N LEU A 2 5.35 10.48 -6.22
CA LEU A 2 4.70 10.08 -4.98
C LEU A 2 3.91 8.79 -5.13
N GLN A 3 3.21 8.67 -6.25
CA GLN A 3 2.37 7.50 -6.46
C GLN A 3 3.18 6.22 -6.46
N ARG A 4 4.35 6.25 -7.06
CA ARG A 4 5.21 5.08 -7.09
C ARG A 4 5.79 4.79 -5.72
N LYS A 5 6.18 5.84 -5.01
CA LYS A 5 6.70 5.66 -3.66
C LYS A 5 5.66 5.06 -2.75
N LEU A 6 4.42 5.55 -2.87
CA LEU A 6 3.33 5.02 -2.06
C LEU A 6 3.09 3.55 -2.37
N GLY A 7 3.06 3.20 -3.65
CA GLY A 7 2.83 1.83 -4.02
C GLY A 7 3.92 0.90 -3.51
N LYS A 8 5.16 1.34 -3.62
CA LYS A 8 6.26 0.54 -3.12
C LYS A 8 6.17 0.37 -1.61
N ARG A 9 5.80 1.44 -0.92
CA ARG A 9 5.67 1.37 0.54
C ARG A 9 4.56 0.41 0.95
N ILE A 10 3.44 0.45 0.24
CA ILE A 10 2.35 -0.47 0.51
C ILE A 10 2.81 -1.91 0.34
N ALA A 11 3.58 -2.18 -0.72
CA ALA A 11 4.09 -3.52 -0.94
C ALA A 11 5.03 -3.95 0.19
N GLU A 12 5.87 -3.02 0.66
CA GLU A 12 6.77 -3.32 1.76
C GLU A 12 6.01 -3.68 3.02
N LEU A 13 4.98 -2.88 3.33
CA LEU A 13 4.19 -3.13 4.53
C LEU A 13 3.41 -4.43 4.42
N ARG A 14 2.91 -4.72 3.21
CA ARG A 14 2.21 -5.98 2.97
C ARG A 14 3.13 -7.17 3.25
N ARG A 15 4.33 -7.11 2.72
CA ARG A 15 5.28 -8.22 2.90
C ARG A 15 5.70 -8.34 4.36
N ALA A 16 5.85 -7.21 5.04
CA ALA A 16 6.19 -7.23 6.46
C ALA A 16 5.12 -7.93 7.27
N ARG A 17 3.88 -7.88 6.81
CA ARG A 17 2.77 -8.59 7.45
C ARG A 17 2.60 -10.00 6.91
N LYS A 18 3.45 -10.39 5.96
CA LYS A 18 3.39 -11.74 5.37
C LYS A 18 2.06 -11.99 4.68
N LEU A 19 1.55 -10.95 4.03
CA LEU A 19 0.32 -11.06 3.27
C LEU A 19 0.63 -11.17 1.80
N THR A 20 -0.14 -12.02 1.11
CA THR A 20 -0.10 -12.03 -0.34
C THR A 20 -0.92 -10.85 -0.87
N GLN A 21 -0.76 -10.57 -2.15
CA GLN A 21 -1.60 -9.54 -2.77
C GLN A 21 -3.08 -9.91 -2.67
N GLU A 22 -3.39 -11.20 -2.79
CA GLU A 22 -4.78 -11.65 -2.69
C GLU A 22 -5.32 -11.42 -1.30
N GLN A 23 -4.52 -11.71 -0.28
CA GLN A 23 -4.96 -11.51 1.09
C GLN A 23 -5.16 -10.03 1.38
N LEU A 24 -4.28 -9.19 0.90
CA LEU A 24 -4.46 -7.75 1.10
C LEU A 24 -5.70 -7.27 0.36
N ALA A 25 -5.92 -7.77 -0.85
CA ALA A 25 -7.09 -7.38 -1.63
C ALA A 25 -8.37 -7.73 -0.88
N GLU A 26 -8.40 -8.91 -0.28
CA GLU A 26 -9.56 -9.32 0.48
C GLU A 26 -9.76 -8.43 1.71
N ALA A 27 -8.68 -8.11 2.40
CA ALA A 27 -8.78 -7.28 3.59
C ALA A 27 -9.22 -5.86 3.26
N VAL A 28 -8.81 -5.35 2.10
CA VAL A 28 -9.19 -4.01 1.68
C VAL A 28 -10.57 -3.98 1.02
N GLY A 29 -10.97 -5.10 0.45
CA GLY A 29 -12.26 -5.17 -0.24
C GLY A 29 -12.15 -4.76 -1.69
N CYS A 30 -11.06 -5.10 -2.35
CA CYS A 30 -10.86 -4.76 -3.75
C CYS A 30 -10.30 -5.97 -4.48
N SER A 31 -10.04 -5.80 -5.77
CA SER A 31 -9.50 -6.90 -6.57
C SER A 31 -8.00 -6.99 -6.40
N VAL A 32 -7.46 -8.17 -6.68
CA VAL A 32 -6.02 -8.35 -6.63
C VAL A 32 -5.36 -7.54 -7.73
N GLU A 33 -6.06 -7.33 -8.84
CA GLU A 33 -5.52 -6.51 -9.91
C GLU A 33 -5.33 -5.08 -9.45
N PHE A 34 -6.27 -4.56 -8.67
CA PHE A 34 -6.14 -3.21 -8.15
C PHE A 34 -4.93 -3.11 -7.23
N ILE A 35 -4.74 -4.11 -6.37
CA ILE A 35 -3.57 -4.12 -5.49
C ILE A 35 -2.30 -4.09 -6.34
N SER A 36 -2.24 -4.90 -7.37
CA SER A 36 -1.07 -4.94 -8.23
C SER A 36 -0.80 -3.58 -8.87
N LEU A 37 -1.86 -2.93 -9.36
CA LEU A 37 -1.71 -1.63 -9.99
C LEU A 37 -1.27 -0.57 -8.99
N VAL A 38 -1.79 -0.63 -7.78
CA VAL A 38 -1.37 0.31 -6.74
C VAL A 38 0.10 0.11 -6.39
N GLU A 39 0.50 -1.14 -6.22
CA GLU A 39 1.88 -1.41 -5.81
C GLU A 39 2.87 -1.03 -6.90
N ARG A 40 2.46 -1.09 -8.15
CA ARG A 40 3.32 -0.67 -9.25
C ARG A 40 3.29 0.82 -9.53
N GLY A 41 2.44 1.55 -8.81
CA GLY A 41 2.37 2.99 -8.99
C GLY A 41 1.55 3.43 -10.18
N VAL A 42 0.76 2.52 -10.75
CA VAL A 42 -0.09 2.86 -11.88
C VAL A 42 -1.36 3.54 -11.41
N ASN A 43 -1.92 3.05 -10.31
CA ASN A 43 -3.12 3.64 -9.71
C ASN A 43 -2.80 4.08 -8.30
N ALA A 44 -3.64 4.96 -7.78
CA ALA A 44 -3.49 5.40 -6.40
C ALA A 44 -4.82 5.21 -5.69
N PRO A 45 -4.80 4.84 -4.41
CA PRO A 45 -6.04 4.78 -3.65
C PRO A 45 -6.62 6.17 -3.44
N SER A 46 -7.92 6.25 -3.26
CA SER A 46 -8.55 7.48 -2.83
C SER A 46 -8.14 7.78 -1.39
N VAL A 47 -8.50 8.96 -0.92
CA VAL A 47 -8.22 9.30 0.47
C VAL A 47 -8.88 8.28 1.40
N ALA A 48 -10.13 7.94 1.12
CA ALA A 48 -10.81 6.94 1.94
C ALA A 48 -10.13 5.59 1.80
N GLY A 49 -9.61 5.28 0.63
CA GLY A 49 -8.88 4.04 0.41
C GLY A 49 -7.61 3.97 1.23
N LEU A 50 -6.95 5.11 1.42
CA LEU A 50 -5.74 5.13 2.25
C LEU A 50 -6.05 4.68 3.67
N GLU A 51 -7.17 5.11 4.21
CA GLU A 51 -7.58 4.64 5.53
C GLU A 51 -7.81 3.14 5.55
N THR A 52 -8.46 2.64 4.51
CA THR A 52 -8.74 1.22 4.43
C THR A 52 -7.45 0.42 4.35
N PHE A 53 -6.51 0.88 3.53
CA PHE A 53 -5.21 0.23 3.45
C PHE A 53 -4.49 0.24 4.79
N SER A 54 -4.52 1.38 5.49
CA SER A 54 -3.82 1.47 6.76
C SER A 54 -4.40 0.50 7.77
N ARG A 55 -5.72 0.36 7.81
CA ARG A 55 -6.34 -0.60 8.71
C ARG A 55 -5.98 -2.04 8.34
N ALA A 56 -6.02 -2.35 7.05
CA ALA A 56 -5.70 -3.70 6.61
C ALA A 56 -4.25 -4.05 6.93
N LEU A 57 -3.36 -3.08 6.83
CA LEU A 57 -1.94 -3.28 7.10
C LEU A 57 -1.59 -3.06 8.57
N LYS A 58 -2.57 -2.62 9.36
CA LYS A 58 -2.40 -2.38 10.81
C LYS A 58 -1.33 -1.36 11.10
N VAL A 59 -1.34 -0.29 10.34
CA VAL A 59 -0.43 0.84 10.54
C VAL A 59 -1.26 2.10 10.47
N GLU A 60 -0.67 3.20 10.93
CA GLU A 60 -1.31 4.49 10.77
C GLU A 60 -1.09 5.00 9.36
N VAL A 61 -1.99 5.88 8.91
CA VAL A 61 -1.90 6.40 7.55
C VAL A 61 -0.53 7.00 7.28
N LYS A 62 0.06 7.68 8.27
CA LYS A 62 1.36 8.30 8.03
C LYS A 62 2.42 7.27 7.67
N GLU A 63 2.26 6.04 8.10
CA GLU A 63 3.24 5.01 7.79
C GLU A 63 3.23 4.67 6.30
N LEU A 64 2.12 4.91 5.64
CA LEU A 64 2.06 4.68 4.20
C LEU A 64 2.97 5.64 3.44
N PHE A 65 3.30 6.76 4.05
CA PHE A 65 4.12 7.79 3.43
C PHE A 65 5.49 7.91 4.07
N ALA A 66 5.85 6.95 4.92
CA ALA A 66 7.16 6.97 5.56
C ALA A 66 8.17 6.32 4.62
N PHE A 67 8.58 7.07 3.62
CA PHE A 67 9.48 6.56 2.61
C PHE A 67 10.91 6.60 3.12
N GLU A 68 11.64 5.56 2.81
CA GLU A 68 13.02 5.52 3.15
C GLU A 68 13.81 6.36 2.17
N GLU A 69 14.52 7.35 2.65
CA GLU A 69 15.31 8.19 1.77
C GLU A 69 16.77 7.97 2.01
N LYS A 70 17.51 7.77 0.94
CA LYS A 70 18.92 7.63 1.06
C LYS A 70 19.56 8.96 1.22
N LYS A 71 20.30 9.08 2.27
CA LYS A 71 20.99 10.29 2.45
C LYS A 71 22.33 10.18 1.88
N ARG A 72 22.85 11.06 1.43
CA ARG A 72 24.05 10.93 0.92
C ARG A 72 24.95 11.51 1.50
#